data_e4ce82d0615cdcca62dc03a38fb8ac54
#
_entry.id   e4ce82d0615cdcca62dc03a38fb8ac54
#
_cell.length_a   1.000
_cell.length_b   1.000
_cell.length_c   1.000
_cell.angle_alpha   90.00
_cell.angle_beta   90.00
_cell.angle_gamma   90.00
#
_symmetry.space_group_name_H-M   'P 1'
#
loop_
_entity.id
_entity.type
_entity.pdbx_description
1 polymer ?
#
loop_
_entity_poly.entity_id
_entity_poly.type
_entity_poly.pdbx_seq_one_letter_code
_entity_poly.pdbx_strand_id
1 'polypeptide(L)'
;LASRVSFSGNHALPAGEFVIVTRPGQPLSDSLLTLDRLSVLRTYAAGGFYWTTVELVQHPVGRKVELVFRIREGPRARIGEVRLAGNHLISGVRLRQLLPVRTGWFTEAGVTQNIEALLDFYGDNGFPFCSVQPESLTRRDTIVSYALAIHEGPDVRLKEVRFSGQFETRPALLRRLLALRTGVTYSETETRARIARLASDPLLTVNGYQIRRTDNDYWLDVNLRESRSNRVLGSAAYSAADHELVGQFNLDLANLFGTRRSVALDWQGSPGRQDFNFAYTEPWLLGTNIDARLGVQHRVRDTSYAATNLDLAGRIKVSELLHLDLETGYELDAAGTTSPSASTWWVGSGLEADSRDNLPNPTRGAYAGLTTRVGSRSLDSTGARQTLARGLFDGLVVIPLARQTNLTLGGHLRGLFTSDTVYDYDLFELGGANSVRGYREGELTTARGAWLNAELRYLVGPIARVYPFFDCAIIQEPSIAYRLSPIAYHWHPAYGAGLRVGSRLGVFGLDYGIPIRAGSNPLNGKVHFSLQTEF
;
A
#
# COMPACT_ATOMS: atom_id res chain seq x y z
N LEU A 1 18.29 -49.33 -9.36
CA LEU A 1 17.30 -48.40 -8.83
C LEU A 1 17.34 -48.37 -7.33
N ALA A 2 17.20 -47.20 -6.69
CA ALA A 2 17.04 -47.09 -5.24
C ALA A 2 15.71 -47.74 -4.81
N SER A 3 15.75 -48.61 -3.78
CA SER A 3 14.53 -49.17 -3.16
C SER A 3 14.08 -48.33 -2.01
N ARG A 4 15.05 -47.96 -1.14
CA ARG A 4 14.83 -47.17 0.09
C ARG A 4 16.09 -46.37 0.38
N VAL A 5 15.91 -45.20 1.00
CA VAL A 5 17.01 -44.41 1.56
C VAL A 5 16.77 -44.26 3.04
N SER A 6 17.77 -44.57 3.85
CA SER A 6 17.70 -44.48 5.30
C SER A 6 18.99 -43.91 5.88
N PHE A 7 18.91 -43.41 7.11
CA PHE A 7 20.02 -42.82 7.85
C PHE A 7 20.20 -43.59 9.15
N SER A 8 21.44 -43.75 9.59
CA SER A 8 21.77 -44.37 10.87
C SER A 8 22.91 -43.62 11.55
N GLY A 9 22.87 -43.53 12.89
CA GLY A 9 23.84 -42.79 13.68
C GLY A 9 23.64 -41.29 13.75
N ASN A 10 22.51 -40.77 13.25
CA ASN A 10 22.10 -39.37 13.28
C ASN A 10 21.30 -39.08 14.57
N HIS A 11 22.00 -38.83 15.67
CA HIS A 11 21.39 -38.57 16.99
C HIS A 11 21.10 -37.10 17.25
N ALA A 12 21.96 -36.20 16.73
CA ALA A 12 21.85 -34.76 16.93
C ALA A 12 20.87 -34.07 15.94
N LEU A 13 20.75 -34.61 14.72
CA LEU A 13 19.88 -34.04 13.67
C LEU A 13 18.91 -35.10 13.16
N PRO A 14 17.61 -34.81 13.12
CA PRO A 14 16.62 -35.74 12.59
C PRO A 14 16.76 -35.90 11.06
N ALA A 15 16.42 -37.09 10.55
CA ALA A 15 16.55 -37.45 9.14
C ALA A 15 15.77 -36.47 8.17
N GLY A 16 14.73 -35.80 8.68
CA GLY A 16 13.95 -34.81 7.91
C GLY A 16 14.69 -33.52 7.57
N GLU A 17 15.82 -33.23 8.20
CA GLU A 17 16.65 -32.06 7.91
C GLU A 17 17.61 -32.29 6.73
N PHE A 18 17.80 -33.56 6.30
CA PHE A 18 18.70 -33.88 5.21
C PHE A 18 18.01 -33.70 3.86
N VAL A 19 18.53 -32.77 3.08
CA VAL A 19 18.07 -32.56 1.71
C VAL A 19 18.86 -33.50 0.79
N ILE A 20 18.22 -34.58 0.33
CA ILE A 20 18.81 -35.53 -0.63
C ILE A 20 18.07 -35.50 -1.96
N VAL A 21 18.80 -35.72 -3.04
CA VAL A 21 18.28 -35.74 -4.41
C VAL A 21 17.79 -37.14 -4.81
N THR A 22 18.48 -38.19 -4.32
CA THR A 22 18.12 -39.59 -4.63
C THR A 22 16.79 -39.96 -3.97
N ARG A 23 15.84 -40.39 -4.80
CA ARG A 23 14.50 -40.85 -4.37
C ARG A 23 14.31 -42.33 -4.63
N PRO A 24 13.49 -43.04 -3.86
CA PRO A 24 13.09 -44.40 -4.19
C PRO A 24 12.52 -44.49 -5.61
N GLY A 25 12.95 -45.52 -6.36
CA GLY A 25 12.54 -45.74 -7.78
C GLY A 25 13.42 -45.06 -8.82
N GLN A 26 14.38 -44.21 -8.45
CA GLN A 26 15.29 -43.56 -9.42
C GLN A 26 16.53 -44.39 -9.72
N PRO A 27 17.12 -44.25 -10.93
CA PRO A 27 18.42 -44.78 -11.24
C PRO A 27 19.51 -44.21 -10.32
N LEU A 28 20.42 -45.06 -9.86
CA LEU A 28 21.56 -44.65 -9.09
C LEU A 28 22.70 -44.21 -10.00
N SER A 29 23.36 -43.12 -9.65
CA SER A 29 24.63 -42.71 -10.21
C SER A 29 25.58 -42.28 -9.08
N ASP A 30 26.87 -42.55 -9.24
CA ASP A 30 27.88 -42.18 -8.25
C ASP A 30 27.93 -40.67 -7.99
N SER A 31 27.64 -39.88 -9.00
CA SER A 31 27.57 -38.43 -8.89
C SER A 31 26.42 -37.96 -7.95
N LEU A 32 25.22 -38.55 -8.08
CA LEU A 32 24.08 -38.26 -7.21
C LEU A 32 24.34 -38.68 -5.78
N LEU A 33 24.89 -39.88 -5.61
CA LEU A 33 25.24 -40.40 -4.28
C LEU A 33 26.31 -39.54 -3.58
N THR A 34 27.27 -39.01 -4.34
CA THR A 34 28.28 -38.08 -3.84
C THR A 34 27.63 -36.74 -3.44
N LEU A 35 26.70 -36.20 -4.22
CA LEU A 35 25.96 -34.99 -3.90
C LEU A 35 25.14 -35.15 -2.60
N ASP A 36 24.43 -36.27 -2.47
CA ASP A 36 23.66 -36.59 -1.27
C ASP A 36 24.54 -36.67 -0.03
N ARG A 37 25.68 -37.35 -0.12
CA ARG A 37 26.68 -37.44 0.97
C ARG A 37 27.20 -36.04 1.36
N LEU A 38 27.53 -35.21 0.36
CA LEU A 38 27.99 -33.83 0.62
C LEU A 38 26.89 -32.99 1.25
N SER A 39 25.63 -33.18 0.83
CA SER A 39 24.48 -32.48 1.42
C SER A 39 24.33 -32.81 2.92
N VAL A 40 24.40 -34.10 3.26
CA VAL A 40 24.36 -34.50 4.68
C VAL A 40 25.52 -33.89 5.47
N LEU A 41 26.76 -33.95 4.94
CA LEU A 41 27.93 -33.35 5.59
C LEU A 41 27.76 -31.83 5.77
N ARG A 42 27.21 -31.11 4.80
CA ARG A 42 26.92 -29.64 4.90
C ARG A 42 25.89 -29.35 5.97
N THR A 43 24.83 -30.19 6.09
CA THR A 43 23.83 -30.02 7.15
C THR A 43 24.45 -30.14 8.52
N TYR A 44 25.32 -31.13 8.74
CA TYR A 44 26.06 -31.30 9.99
C TYR A 44 27.04 -30.14 10.24
N ALA A 45 27.78 -29.71 9.23
CA ALA A 45 28.69 -28.56 9.34
C ALA A 45 27.94 -27.26 9.71
N ALA A 46 26.77 -27.02 9.11
CA ALA A 46 25.91 -25.90 9.48
C ALA A 46 25.48 -25.94 10.96
N GLY A 47 25.29 -27.14 11.52
CA GLY A 47 25.04 -27.37 12.94
C GLY A 47 26.28 -27.28 13.83
N GLY A 48 27.49 -27.09 13.29
CA GLY A 48 28.74 -27.04 14.03
C GLY A 48 29.45 -28.39 14.23
N PHE A 49 29.05 -29.43 13.51
CA PHE A 49 29.65 -30.77 13.57
C PHE A 49 30.63 -30.96 12.39
N TYR A 50 31.79 -30.36 12.46
CA TYR A 50 32.80 -30.35 11.37
C TYR A 50 33.60 -31.66 11.24
N TRP A 51 33.49 -32.59 12.19
CA TRP A 51 34.17 -33.87 12.18
C TRP A 51 33.26 -35.04 11.81
N THR A 52 32.06 -34.70 11.28
CA THR A 52 31.12 -35.71 10.83
C THR A 52 31.68 -36.50 9.66
N THR A 53 31.57 -37.80 9.73
CA THR A 53 31.87 -38.71 8.63
C THR A 53 30.58 -39.40 8.16
N VAL A 54 30.41 -39.51 6.87
CA VAL A 54 29.25 -40.16 6.26
C VAL A 54 29.76 -41.24 5.32
N GLU A 55 29.45 -42.50 5.67
CA GLU A 55 29.70 -43.66 4.84
C GLU A 55 28.39 -44.09 4.16
N LEU A 56 28.43 -44.31 2.86
CA LEU A 56 27.29 -44.82 2.12
C LEU A 56 27.42 -46.32 1.99
N VAL A 57 26.49 -47.07 2.57
CA VAL A 57 26.40 -48.52 2.45
C VAL A 57 25.27 -48.87 1.52
N GLN A 58 25.56 -49.73 0.57
CA GLN A 58 24.63 -50.21 -0.44
C GLN A 58 24.29 -51.69 -0.19
N HIS A 59 23.02 -51.97 0.05
CA HIS A 59 22.55 -53.33 0.26
C HIS A 59 21.73 -53.76 -0.98
N PRO A 60 22.20 -54.73 -1.81
CA PRO A 60 21.43 -55.26 -2.90
C PRO A 60 20.19 -56.02 -2.41
N VAL A 61 19.02 -55.64 -2.93
CA VAL A 61 17.73 -56.30 -2.65
C VAL A 61 17.08 -56.66 -4.00
N GLY A 62 17.36 -57.85 -4.52
CA GLY A 62 16.94 -58.29 -5.82
C GLY A 62 17.52 -57.39 -6.94
N ARG A 63 16.65 -56.73 -7.73
CA ARG A 63 17.06 -55.79 -8.78
C ARG A 63 17.19 -54.34 -8.30
N LYS A 64 17.00 -54.08 -7.02
CA LYS A 64 17.07 -52.73 -6.41
C LYS A 64 18.17 -52.69 -5.37
N VAL A 65 18.51 -51.49 -4.89
CA VAL A 65 19.53 -51.25 -3.88
C VAL A 65 18.91 -50.40 -2.76
N GLU A 66 19.05 -50.88 -1.55
CA GLU A 66 18.77 -50.06 -0.35
C GLU A 66 20.02 -49.26 0.00
N LEU A 67 19.84 -47.95 0.22
CA LEU A 67 20.91 -47.00 0.56
C LEU A 67 20.82 -46.67 2.01
N VAL A 68 21.91 -46.88 2.77
CA VAL A 68 22.03 -46.50 4.16
C VAL A 68 23.18 -45.52 4.32
N PHE A 69 22.86 -44.28 4.68
CA PHE A 69 23.86 -43.30 5.09
C PHE A 69 24.22 -43.54 6.55
N ARG A 70 25.38 -44.14 6.78
CA ARG A 70 25.91 -44.38 8.11
C ARG A 70 26.70 -43.17 8.55
N ILE A 71 26.22 -42.49 9.61
CA ILE A 71 26.74 -41.23 10.07
C ILE A 71 27.49 -41.46 11.40
N ARG A 72 28.67 -40.87 11.48
CA ARG A 72 29.38 -40.68 12.76
C ARG A 72 29.51 -39.17 12.95
N GLU A 73 28.72 -38.63 13.90
CA GLU A 73 28.54 -37.17 14.06
C GLU A 73 29.82 -36.46 14.51
N GLY A 74 30.60 -37.13 15.35
CA GLY A 74 31.77 -36.51 15.98
C GLY A 74 31.38 -35.44 17.01
N PRO A 75 32.37 -34.78 17.61
CA PRO A 75 32.11 -33.70 18.56
C PRO A 75 31.64 -32.43 17.88
N ARG A 76 30.84 -31.62 18.59
CA ARG A 76 30.39 -30.30 18.12
C ARG A 76 31.44 -29.25 18.47
N ALA A 77 31.75 -28.36 17.50
CA ALA A 77 32.72 -27.30 17.68
C ALA A 77 32.19 -26.18 18.60
N ARG A 78 33.04 -25.71 19.52
CA ARG A 78 32.73 -24.57 20.40
C ARG A 78 33.56 -23.38 20.01
N ILE A 79 32.97 -22.16 20.18
CA ILE A 79 33.69 -20.93 20.01
C ILE A 79 34.69 -20.75 21.16
N GLY A 80 35.94 -20.51 20.79
CA GLY A 80 36.98 -20.04 21.66
C GLY A 80 37.06 -18.51 21.71
N GLU A 81 38.22 -17.96 21.33
CA GLU A 81 38.43 -16.53 21.28
C GLU A 81 38.01 -15.95 19.91
N VAL A 82 37.27 -14.82 19.91
CA VAL A 82 37.02 -14.00 18.71
C VAL A 82 37.90 -12.77 18.77
N ARG A 83 38.88 -12.68 17.89
CA ARG A 83 39.80 -11.54 17.78
C ARG A 83 39.34 -10.59 16.68
N LEU A 84 39.52 -9.30 16.96
CA LEU A 84 39.28 -8.22 15.99
C LEU A 84 40.62 -7.53 15.75
N ALA A 85 40.96 -7.31 14.48
CA ALA A 85 42.17 -6.67 14.05
C ALA A 85 41.85 -5.55 13.04
N GLY A 86 42.67 -4.48 12.98
CA GLY A 86 42.51 -3.38 12.02
C GLY A 86 41.47 -2.31 12.42
N ASN A 87 40.87 -2.42 13.60
CA ASN A 87 39.97 -1.41 14.17
C ASN A 87 40.81 -0.30 14.86
N HIS A 88 41.07 0.78 14.17
CA HIS A 88 41.88 1.90 14.67
C HIS A 88 41.04 3.04 15.25
N LEU A 89 39.88 3.31 14.69
CA LEU A 89 38.99 4.42 15.05
C LEU A 89 38.01 4.05 16.15
N ILE A 90 37.63 2.77 16.23
CA ILE A 90 36.64 2.27 17.19
C ILE A 90 37.29 1.23 18.12
N SER A 91 37.08 1.41 19.43
CA SER A 91 37.72 0.51 20.40
C SER A 91 37.24 -0.95 20.25
N GLY A 92 38.16 -1.91 20.28
CA GLY A 92 37.84 -3.32 20.19
C GLY A 92 36.95 -3.84 21.32
N VAL A 93 36.94 -3.15 22.49
CA VAL A 93 36.03 -3.48 23.58
C VAL A 93 34.58 -3.22 23.18
N ARG A 94 34.31 -2.06 22.59
CA ARG A 94 32.98 -1.68 22.09
C ARG A 94 32.53 -2.61 20.97
N LEU A 95 33.39 -2.90 20.00
CA LEU A 95 33.07 -3.80 18.89
C LEU A 95 32.77 -5.23 19.37
N ARG A 96 33.53 -5.74 20.34
CA ARG A 96 33.24 -7.06 20.91
C ARG A 96 31.89 -7.13 21.61
N GLN A 97 31.42 -6.02 22.19
CA GLN A 97 30.08 -5.97 22.82
C GLN A 97 28.94 -6.11 21.78
N LEU A 98 29.18 -5.72 20.54
CA LEU A 98 28.20 -5.77 19.46
C LEU A 98 28.06 -7.15 18.82
N LEU A 99 29.05 -8.04 19.02
CA LEU A 99 29.02 -9.37 18.43
C LEU A 99 27.87 -10.22 19.02
N PRO A 100 26.88 -10.66 18.20
CA PRO A 100 25.77 -11.48 18.70
C PRO A 100 26.21 -12.88 19.15
N VAL A 101 27.27 -13.43 18.54
CA VAL A 101 27.74 -14.79 18.80
C VAL A 101 29.18 -14.76 19.28
N ARG A 102 29.36 -14.72 20.61
CA ARG A 102 30.69 -14.68 21.28
C ARG A 102 31.07 -15.98 21.92
N THR A 103 30.09 -16.78 22.27
CA THR A 103 30.25 -18.08 23.00
C THR A 103 29.24 -19.06 22.43
N GLY A 104 29.39 -20.34 22.78
CA GLY A 104 28.48 -21.41 22.36
C GLY A 104 29.07 -22.24 21.22
N TRP A 105 28.21 -22.64 20.28
CA TRP A 105 28.65 -23.49 19.18
C TRP A 105 29.22 -22.67 18.04
N PHE A 106 30.37 -23.10 17.52
CA PHE A 106 30.95 -22.48 16.32
C PHE A 106 30.16 -22.93 15.08
N THR A 107 29.61 -21.98 14.34
CA THR A 107 28.91 -22.20 13.07
C THR A 107 29.30 -21.11 12.09
N GLU A 108 29.25 -21.41 10.77
CA GLU A 108 29.46 -20.44 9.72
C GLU A 108 28.45 -19.29 9.81
N ALA A 109 27.18 -19.62 10.08
CA ALA A 109 26.12 -18.62 10.29
C ALA A 109 26.45 -17.67 11.45
N GLY A 110 27.01 -18.17 12.56
CA GLY A 110 27.42 -17.32 13.69
C GLY A 110 28.56 -16.37 13.34
N VAL A 111 29.52 -16.79 12.52
CA VAL A 111 30.58 -15.91 12.00
C VAL A 111 29.99 -14.83 11.09
N THR A 112 29.09 -15.22 10.19
CA THR A 112 28.39 -14.28 9.29
C THR A 112 27.59 -13.25 10.09
N GLN A 113 26.82 -13.65 11.09
CA GLN A 113 26.10 -12.73 11.99
C GLN A 113 27.03 -11.72 12.69
N ASN A 114 28.21 -12.17 13.12
CA ASN A 114 29.20 -11.27 13.71
C ASN A 114 29.74 -10.26 12.69
N ILE A 115 30.00 -10.70 11.44
CA ILE A 115 30.45 -9.81 10.36
C ILE A 115 29.35 -8.81 10.04
N GLU A 116 28.12 -9.23 9.85
CA GLU A 116 26.97 -8.37 9.56
C GLU A 116 26.77 -7.31 10.65
N ALA A 117 26.82 -7.70 11.93
CA ALA A 117 26.68 -6.78 13.05
C ALA A 117 27.80 -5.70 13.08
N LEU A 118 29.02 -6.06 12.69
CA LEU A 118 30.11 -5.10 12.57
C LEU A 118 29.91 -4.18 11.37
N LEU A 119 29.53 -4.71 10.21
CA LEU A 119 29.28 -3.93 9.00
C LEU A 119 28.13 -2.93 9.21
N ASP A 120 27.03 -3.36 9.81
CA ASP A 120 25.90 -2.51 10.13
C ASP A 120 26.31 -1.37 11.09
N PHE A 121 27.06 -1.73 12.13
CA PHE A 121 27.57 -0.72 13.07
C PHE A 121 28.47 0.30 12.40
N TYR A 122 29.44 -0.12 11.59
CA TYR A 122 30.34 0.78 10.87
C TYR A 122 29.59 1.61 9.85
N GLY A 123 28.67 1.00 9.10
CA GLY A 123 27.81 1.70 8.12
C GLY A 123 26.96 2.80 8.76
N ASP A 124 26.47 2.58 9.99
CA ASP A 124 25.70 3.58 10.72
C ASP A 124 26.52 4.65 11.44
N ASN A 125 27.83 4.45 11.54
CA ASN A 125 28.74 5.39 12.20
C ASN A 125 29.70 6.09 11.22
N GLY A 126 29.35 6.20 9.94
CA GLY A 126 30.10 6.98 8.96
C GLY A 126 31.06 6.18 8.09
N PHE A 127 31.09 4.86 8.17
CA PHE A 127 32.02 4.01 7.44
C PHE A 127 31.34 3.03 6.47
N PRO A 128 30.61 3.52 5.44
CA PRO A 128 29.87 2.65 4.51
C PRO A 128 30.79 1.78 3.63
N PHE A 129 32.09 2.09 3.56
CA PHE A 129 33.08 1.30 2.84
C PHE A 129 33.87 0.34 3.73
N CYS A 130 33.41 0.15 4.97
CA CYS A 130 34.02 -0.84 5.86
C CYS A 130 33.90 -2.23 5.24
N SER A 131 34.97 -2.98 5.35
CA SER A 131 34.97 -4.41 5.02
C SER A 131 35.47 -5.23 6.20
N VAL A 132 34.83 -6.35 6.43
CA VAL A 132 35.16 -7.29 7.50
C VAL A 132 35.35 -8.67 6.88
N GLN A 133 36.51 -9.28 7.09
CA GLN A 133 36.83 -10.58 6.51
C GLN A 133 37.40 -11.52 7.56
N PRO A 134 37.11 -12.83 7.49
CA PRO A 134 37.83 -13.83 8.28
C PRO A 134 39.32 -13.83 7.88
N GLU A 135 40.22 -13.63 8.86
CA GLU A 135 41.66 -13.60 8.62
C GLU A 135 42.34 -14.92 8.97
N SER A 136 41.99 -15.47 10.13
CA SER A 136 42.58 -16.70 10.60
C SER A 136 41.57 -17.53 11.39
N LEU A 137 41.76 -18.84 11.37
CA LEU A 137 41.01 -19.79 12.16
C LEU A 137 42.00 -20.75 12.81
N THR A 138 41.96 -20.87 14.13
CA THR A 138 42.80 -21.78 14.89
C THR A 138 41.94 -22.78 15.66
N ARG A 139 42.32 -24.05 15.64
CA ARG A 139 41.63 -25.12 16.31
C ARG A 139 42.51 -25.74 17.39
N ARG A 140 41.93 -25.93 18.57
CA ARG A 140 42.49 -26.81 19.62
C ARG A 140 41.39 -27.77 20.06
N ASP A 141 41.55 -29.04 19.75
CA ASP A 141 40.52 -30.08 19.94
C ASP A 141 39.16 -29.71 19.32
N THR A 142 38.14 -29.43 20.15
CA THR A 142 36.82 -29.01 19.75
C THR A 142 36.58 -27.49 19.81
N ILE A 143 37.61 -26.75 20.27
CA ILE A 143 37.53 -25.29 20.41
C ILE A 143 38.07 -24.62 19.13
N VAL A 144 37.28 -23.76 18.53
CA VAL A 144 37.61 -22.99 17.33
C VAL A 144 37.68 -21.53 17.71
N SER A 145 38.85 -20.92 17.56
CA SER A 145 39.08 -19.49 17.71
C SER A 145 39.32 -18.89 16.34
N TYR A 146 38.82 -17.68 16.08
CA TYR A 146 39.00 -17.00 14.79
C TYR A 146 39.26 -15.52 14.96
N ALA A 147 39.90 -14.93 13.94
CA ALA A 147 40.11 -13.50 13.84
C ALA A 147 39.31 -12.91 12.67
N LEU A 148 38.79 -11.70 12.87
CA LEU A 148 38.16 -10.89 11.85
C LEU A 148 39.05 -9.67 11.59
N ALA A 149 39.52 -9.53 10.35
CA ALA A 149 40.23 -8.35 9.89
C ALA A 149 39.22 -7.29 9.46
N ILE A 150 39.33 -6.10 10.02
CA ILE A 150 38.48 -4.95 9.76
C ILE A 150 39.26 -3.92 8.98
N HIS A 151 38.74 -3.50 7.83
CA HIS A 151 39.24 -2.34 7.09
C HIS A 151 38.16 -1.26 7.17
N GLU A 152 38.36 -0.29 8.07
CA GLU A 152 37.33 0.69 8.43
C GLU A 152 36.89 1.58 7.25
N GLY A 153 37.83 1.85 6.34
CA GLY A 153 37.60 2.80 5.23
C GLY A 153 37.56 4.26 5.70
N PRO A 154 37.19 5.18 4.81
CA PRO A 154 37.10 6.61 5.13
C PRO A 154 35.82 6.95 5.91
N ASP A 155 35.88 7.97 6.79
CA ASP A 155 34.71 8.63 7.37
C ASP A 155 33.96 9.38 6.26
N VAL A 156 32.69 9.08 6.09
CA VAL A 156 31.84 9.65 5.05
C VAL A 156 30.82 10.61 5.64
N ARG A 157 30.82 11.82 5.07
CA ARG A 157 29.75 12.81 5.26
C ARG A 157 29.25 13.21 3.88
N LEU A 158 27.97 12.99 3.63
CA LEU A 158 27.40 13.33 2.34
C LEU A 158 27.31 14.85 2.19
N LYS A 159 27.95 15.41 1.18
CA LYS A 159 27.86 16.83 0.84
C LYS A 159 26.50 17.16 0.22
N GLU A 160 26.03 16.29 -0.66
CA GLU A 160 24.76 16.46 -1.37
C GLU A 160 24.16 15.12 -1.81
N VAL A 161 22.88 15.18 -2.26
CA VAL A 161 22.21 14.09 -2.98
C VAL A 161 22.03 14.53 -4.42
N ARG A 162 22.42 13.68 -5.35
CA ARG A 162 22.21 13.81 -6.79
C ARG A 162 21.25 12.75 -7.28
N PHE A 163 20.50 13.09 -8.32
CA PHE A 163 19.57 12.17 -8.94
C PHE A 163 19.96 11.93 -10.39
N SER A 164 19.88 10.68 -10.81
CA SER A 164 20.15 10.23 -12.17
C SER A 164 19.00 9.37 -12.69
N GLY A 165 18.90 9.20 -14.01
CA GLY A 165 17.85 8.41 -14.64
C GLY A 165 16.84 9.23 -15.44
N GLN A 166 15.60 8.76 -15.51
CA GLN A 166 14.52 9.36 -16.30
C GLN A 166 13.44 9.92 -15.39
N PHE A 167 13.41 11.23 -15.20
CA PHE A 167 12.40 11.90 -14.37
C PHE A 167 12.18 13.35 -14.81
N GLU A 168 10.98 13.87 -14.54
CA GLU A 168 10.56 15.26 -14.80
C GLU A 168 10.49 16.07 -13.50
N THR A 169 10.34 15.39 -12.35
CA THR A 169 10.27 16.02 -11.03
C THR A 169 11.54 16.80 -10.73
N ARG A 170 11.40 18.04 -10.30
CA ARG A 170 12.55 18.92 -10.01
C ARG A 170 13.45 18.34 -8.91
N PRO A 171 14.79 18.36 -9.06
CA PRO A 171 15.71 17.79 -8.07
C PRO A 171 15.55 18.35 -6.66
N ALA A 172 15.19 19.62 -6.52
CA ALA A 172 14.93 20.24 -5.22
C ALA A 172 13.74 19.55 -4.50
N LEU A 173 12.74 19.14 -5.26
CA LEU A 173 11.58 18.42 -4.73
C LEU A 173 11.92 16.98 -4.38
N LEU A 174 12.69 16.29 -5.21
CA LEU A 174 13.19 14.94 -4.91
C LEU A 174 14.02 14.92 -3.61
N ARG A 175 14.87 15.95 -3.38
CA ARG A 175 15.58 16.10 -2.11
C ARG A 175 14.63 16.26 -0.92
N ARG A 176 13.55 17.00 -1.08
CA ARG A 176 12.52 17.19 -0.05
C ARG A 176 11.78 15.87 0.25
N LEU A 177 11.40 15.11 -0.78
CA LEU A 177 10.76 13.80 -0.63
C LEU A 177 11.67 12.80 0.08
N LEU A 178 12.93 12.74 -0.34
CA LEU A 178 13.94 11.88 0.27
C LEU A 178 14.21 12.29 1.73
N ALA A 179 14.20 13.60 2.03
CA ALA A 179 14.42 14.17 3.36
C ALA A 179 15.67 13.63 4.09
N LEU A 180 16.71 13.30 3.34
CA LEU A 180 18.00 12.86 3.87
C LEU A 180 18.84 14.07 4.27
N ARG A 181 19.38 14.05 5.47
CA ARG A 181 20.25 15.12 5.97
C ARG A 181 21.64 15.00 5.34
N THR A 182 22.19 16.13 4.90
CA THR A 182 23.57 16.24 4.39
C THR A 182 24.44 16.99 5.38
N GLY A 183 25.78 16.81 5.29
CA GLY A 183 26.74 17.42 6.21
C GLY A 183 26.88 16.73 7.57
N VAL A 184 26.07 15.70 7.85
CA VAL A 184 26.16 14.87 9.06
C VAL A 184 26.89 13.56 8.76
N THR A 185 27.30 12.84 9.80
CA THR A 185 27.87 11.50 9.68
C THR A 185 26.90 10.59 8.95
N TYR A 186 27.37 9.83 7.97
CA TYR A 186 26.56 8.90 7.19
C TYR A 186 25.98 7.78 8.07
N SER A 187 24.73 7.40 7.81
CA SER A 187 24.10 6.22 8.38
C SER A 187 23.44 5.40 7.27
N GLU A 188 23.82 4.15 7.17
CA GLU A 188 23.25 3.21 6.19
C GLU A 188 21.78 2.94 6.49
N THR A 189 21.44 2.72 7.75
CA THR A 189 20.06 2.45 8.20
C THR A 189 19.15 3.65 7.88
N GLU A 190 19.59 4.89 8.18
CA GLU A 190 18.80 6.07 7.83
C GLU A 190 18.67 6.20 6.32
N THR A 191 19.75 6.03 5.57
CA THR A 191 19.73 6.14 4.11
C THR A 191 18.78 5.13 3.49
N ARG A 192 18.84 3.85 3.89
CA ARG A 192 17.92 2.81 3.42
C ARG A 192 16.45 3.15 3.74
N ALA A 193 16.17 3.62 4.95
CA ALA A 193 14.82 4.02 5.34
C ALA A 193 14.30 5.19 4.48
N ARG A 194 15.12 6.20 4.20
CA ARG A 194 14.77 7.33 3.35
C ARG A 194 14.58 6.93 1.88
N ILE A 195 15.41 6.04 1.37
CA ILE A 195 15.27 5.49 0.01
C ILE A 195 14.01 4.64 -0.09
N ALA A 196 13.71 3.79 0.88
CA ALA A 196 12.48 3.00 0.92
C ALA A 196 11.23 3.91 0.93
N ARG A 197 11.28 5.00 1.70
CA ARG A 197 10.23 6.02 1.68
C ARG A 197 10.08 6.69 0.30
N LEU A 198 11.17 7.05 -0.37
CA LEU A 198 11.11 7.60 -1.72
C LEU A 198 10.55 6.58 -2.72
N ALA A 199 10.90 5.30 -2.56
CA ALA A 199 10.38 4.21 -3.40
C ALA A 199 8.90 3.87 -3.14
N SER A 200 8.32 4.29 -2.02
CA SER A 200 6.88 4.14 -1.76
C SER A 200 6.02 5.19 -2.47
N ASP A 201 6.63 6.21 -3.07
CA ASP A 201 5.92 7.17 -3.89
C ASP A 201 5.43 6.52 -5.19
N PRO A 202 4.12 6.56 -5.51
CA PRO A 202 3.55 5.84 -6.65
C PRO A 202 4.07 6.32 -8.01
N LEU A 203 4.60 7.55 -8.08
CA LEU A 203 5.15 8.09 -9.32
C LEU A 203 6.63 7.76 -9.52
N LEU A 204 7.32 7.22 -8.51
CA LEU A 204 8.76 7.01 -8.55
C LEU A 204 9.12 5.53 -8.45
N THR A 205 10.02 5.09 -9.27
CA THR A 205 10.69 3.79 -9.15
C THR A 205 12.16 4.04 -8.88
N VAL A 206 12.66 3.65 -7.71
CA VAL A 206 14.08 3.72 -7.38
C VAL A 206 14.77 2.47 -7.90
N ASN A 207 15.66 2.61 -8.88
CA ASN A 207 16.44 1.51 -9.46
C ASN A 207 17.64 1.12 -8.59
N GLY A 208 18.13 2.03 -7.74
CA GLY A 208 19.24 1.81 -6.84
C GLY A 208 19.87 3.13 -6.39
N TYR A 209 20.81 3.03 -5.47
CA TYR A 209 21.60 4.17 -5.01
C TYR A 209 23.04 3.75 -4.75
N GLN A 210 23.96 4.70 -4.82
CA GLN A 210 25.39 4.48 -4.54
C GLN A 210 26.06 5.75 -4.01
N ILE A 211 27.02 5.56 -3.11
CA ILE A 211 27.87 6.65 -2.66
C ILE A 211 28.99 6.81 -3.69
N ARG A 212 29.13 8.03 -4.21
CA ARG A 212 30.22 8.40 -5.13
C ARG A 212 31.18 9.39 -4.47
N ARG A 213 32.41 9.35 -4.88
CA ARG A 213 33.46 10.26 -4.43
C ARG A 213 34.03 11.05 -5.62
N THR A 214 34.23 12.34 -5.43
CA THR A 214 35.07 13.17 -6.31
C THR A 214 35.97 14.01 -5.41
N ASP A 215 37.27 13.91 -5.60
CA ASP A 215 38.28 14.50 -4.73
C ASP A 215 38.09 14.06 -3.27
N ASN A 216 37.69 14.99 -2.39
CA ASN A 216 37.47 14.74 -0.98
C ASN A 216 35.99 14.75 -0.58
N ASP A 217 35.08 14.99 -1.53
CA ASP A 217 33.63 15.09 -1.27
C ASP A 217 32.91 13.79 -1.62
N TYR A 218 31.93 13.44 -0.79
CA TYR A 218 31.04 12.31 -1.02
C TYR A 218 29.63 12.80 -1.30
N TRP A 219 28.96 12.19 -2.27
CA TRP A 219 27.54 12.40 -2.52
C TRP A 219 26.82 11.07 -2.73
N LEU A 220 25.51 11.09 -2.44
CA LEU A 220 24.62 9.97 -2.74
C LEU A 220 24.05 10.17 -4.15
N ASP A 221 24.32 9.25 -5.07
CA ASP A 221 23.69 9.19 -6.39
C ASP A 221 22.51 8.22 -6.32
N VAL A 222 21.30 8.73 -6.54
CA VAL A 222 20.06 7.95 -6.53
C VAL A 222 19.56 7.84 -7.95
N ASN A 223 19.55 6.62 -8.49
CA ASN A 223 19.00 6.35 -9.81
C ASN A 223 17.52 6.05 -9.72
N LEU A 224 16.72 6.83 -10.42
CA LEU A 224 15.26 6.69 -10.39
C LEU A 224 14.65 6.87 -11.78
N ARG A 225 13.45 6.33 -11.92
CA ARG A 225 12.59 6.48 -13.07
C ARG A 225 11.22 6.96 -12.59
N GLU A 226 10.70 7.99 -13.24
CA GLU A 226 9.36 8.49 -13.01
C GLU A 226 8.36 7.84 -13.96
N SER A 227 7.23 7.42 -13.42
CA SER A 227 6.10 6.91 -14.19
C SER A 227 5.33 8.07 -14.82
N ARG A 228 4.83 7.90 -16.02
CA ARG A 228 3.93 8.89 -16.64
C ARG A 228 2.61 8.88 -15.88
N SER A 229 2.24 10.03 -15.35
CA SER A 229 1.08 10.20 -14.46
C SER A 229 -0.07 11.01 -15.11
N ASN A 230 0.15 11.56 -16.29
CA ASN A 230 -0.85 12.34 -16.98
C ASN A 230 -1.80 11.42 -17.76
N ARG A 231 -3.11 11.61 -17.57
CA ARG A 231 -4.15 10.83 -18.22
C ARG A 231 -5.20 11.73 -18.82
N VAL A 232 -5.67 11.34 -19.98
CA VAL A 232 -6.83 11.90 -20.62
C VAL A 232 -7.70 10.75 -21.09
N LEU A 233 -8.92 10.70 -20.63
CA LEU A 233 -9.91 9.71 -21.03
C LEU A 233 -11.23 10.42 -21.30
N GLY A 234 -11.89 10.08 -22.39
CA GLY A 234 -13.20 10.67 -22.65
C GLY A 234 -13.96 9.97 -23.77
N SER A 235 -15.26 10.03 -23.65
CA SER A 235 -16.21 9.70 -24.69
C SER A 235 -17.39 10.67 -24.56
N ALA A 236 -17.84 11.25 -25.65
CA ALA A 236 -19.02 12.11 -25.65
C ALA A 236 -19.84 11.87 -26.90
N ALA A 237 -21.14 11.92 -26.74
CA ALA A 237 -22.12 11.89 -27.81
C ALA A 237 -23.18 12.95 -27.55
N TYR A 238 -23.78 13.48 -28.64
CA TYR A 238 -24.92 14.38 -28.54
C TYR A 238 -26.20 13.57 -28.71
N SER A 239 -27.09 13.59 -27.70
CA SER A 239 -28.44 13.04 -27.82
C SER A 239 -29.34 14.05 -28.53
N ALA A 240 -29.70 13.77 -29.76
CA ALA A 240 -30.60 14.64 -30.53
C ALA A 240 -32.04 14.61 -30.00
N ALA A 241 -32.40 13.54 -29.26
CA ALA A 241 -33.74 13.40 -28.68
C ALA A 241 -33.93 14.31 -27.45
N ASP A 242 -32.89 14.40 -26.62
CA ASP A 242 -32.93 15.15 -25.36
C ASP A 242 -32.26 16.53 -25.50
N HIS A 243 -31.59 16.80 -26.62
CA HIS A 243 -30.77 17.99 -26.87
C HIS A 243 -29.63 18.18 -25.85
N GLU A 244 -29.08 17.07 -25.33
CA GLU A 244 -28.06 17.06 -24.29
C GLU A 244 -26.77 16.35 -24.71
N LEU A 245 -25.67 16.78 -24.11
CA LEU A 245 -24.38 16.09 -24.21
C LEU A 245 -24.34 14.93 -23.22
N VAL A 246 -24.08 13.72 -23.75
CA VAL A 246 -24.00 12.49 -22.95
C VAL A 246 -22.61 11.91 -23.06
N GLY A 247 -22.02 11.51 -21.95
CA GLY A 247 -20.69 10.88 -21.93
C GLY A 247 -19.91 11.16 -20.66
N GLN A 248 -18.61 10.98 -20.76
CA GLN A 248 -17.67 11.23 -19.67
C GLN A 248 -16.35 11.79 -20.20
N PHE A 249 -15.70 12.62 -19.42
CA PHE A 249 -14.37 13.13 -19.70
C PHE A 249 -13.59 13.24 -18.38
N ASN A 250 -12.42 12.61 -18.33
CA ASN A 250 -11.50 12.66 -17.20
C ASN A 250 -10.15 13.16 -17.68
N LEU A 251 -9.58 14.13 -16.99
CA LEU A 251 -8.24 14.64 -17.17
C LEU A 251 -7.54 14.65 -15.81
N ASP A 252 -6.46 13.90 -15.71
CA ASP A 252 -5.59 13.89 -14.53
C ASP A 252 -4.16 14.28 -14.93
N LEU A 253 -3.67 15.35 -14.37
CA LEU A 253 -2.32 15.84 -14.54
C LEU A 253 -1.64 15.87 -13.17
N ALA A 254 -0.82 14.87 -12.85
CA ALA A 254 -0.34 14.64 -11.49
C ALA A 254 1.04 15.24 -11.16
N ASN A 255 1.78 15.77 -12.09
CA ASN A 255 3.08 16.38 -11.83
C ASN A 255 3.36 17.54 -12.75
N LEU A 256 2.50 18.55 -12.72
CA LEU A 256 2.64 19.73 -13.58
C LEU A 256 4.01 20.38 -13.39
N PHE A 257 4.75 20.52 -14.51
CA PHE A 257 6.08 21.15 -14.56
C PHE A 257 7.12 20.56 -13.58
N GLY A 258 6.95 19.28 -13.20
CA GLY A 258 7.85 18.62 -12.24
C GLY A 258 7.74 19.15 -10.82
N THR A 259 6.61 19.76 -10.44
CA THR A 259 6.42 20.41 -9.13
C THR A 259 5.46 19.66 -8.21
N ARG A 260 4.96 18.50 -8.63
CA ARG A 260 3.91 17.72 -7.92
C ARG A 260 2.58 18.44 -7.78
N ARG A 261 2.40 19.56 -8.47
CA ARG A 261 1.09 20.19 -8.66
C ARG A 261 0.21 19.26 -9.46
N SER A 262 -1.05 19.16 -9.09
CA SER A 262 -2.00 18.34 -9.84
C SER A 262 -3.23 19.14 -10.26
N VAL A 263 -3.76 18.77 -11.42
CA VAL A 263 -5.09 19.19 -11.90
C VAL A 263 -5.87 17.94 -12.20
N ALA A 264 -7.06 17.85 -11.64
CA ALA A 264 -8.06 16.85 -11.99
C ALA A 264 -9.31 17.54 -12.55
N LEU A 265 -9.84 17.01 -13.63
CA LEU A 265 -11.10 17.44 -14.21
C LEU A 265 -11.91 16.19 -14.54
N ASP A 266 -13.11 16.13 -14.00
CA ASP A 266 -14.06 15.05 -14.25
C ASP A 266 -15.38 15.64 -14.70
N TRP A 267 -15.88 15.17 -15.83
CA TRP A 267 -17.19 15.51 -16.32
C TRP A 267 -17.95 14.24 -16.68
N GLN A 268 -19.17 14.15 -16.20
CA GLN A 268 -20.09 13.06 -16.51
C GLN A 268 -21.46 13.64 -16.88
N GLY A 269 -21.97 13.28 -18.06
CA GLY A 269 -23.26 13.69 -18.54
C GLY A 269 -24.14 12.51 -18.92
N SER A 270 -25.39 12.55 -18.49
CA SER A 270 -26.47 11.66 -18.91
C SER A 270 -27.76 12.47 -18.99
N PRO A 271 -28.83 11.98 -19.66
CA PRO A 271 -30.07 12.73 -19.78
C PRO A 271 -30.60 13.20 -18.42
N GLY A 272 -30.83 14.50 -18.27
CA GLY A 272 -31.27 15.14 -17.05
C GLY A 272 -30.23 15.22 -15.92
N ARG A 273 -28.98 14.78 -16.12
CA ARG A 273 -27.97 14.76 -15.09
C ARG A 273 -26.61 15.14 -15.65
N GLN A 274 -26.01 16.18 -15.08
CA GLN A 274 -24.63 16.54 -15.37
C GLN A 274 -23.86 16.81 -14.10
N ASP A 275 -22.66 16.26 -14.03
CA ASP A 275 -21.71 16.44 -12.94
C ASP A 275 -20.38 16.92 -13.54
N PHE A 276 -19.87 18.03 -13.06
CA PHE A 276 -18.56 18.57 -13.41
C PHE A 276 -17.77 18.80 -12.12
N ASN A 277 -16.56 18.28 -12.07
CA ASN A 277 -15.64 18.45 -10.95
C ASN A 277 -14.30 18.93 -11.49
N PHE A 278 -13.76 19.96 -10.89
CA PHE A 278 -12.41 20.47 -11.12
C PHE A 278 -11.70 20.55 -9.78
N ALA A 279 -10.46 20.09 -9.72
CA ALA A 279 -9.59 20.23 -8.55
C ALA A 279 -8.18 20.61 -8.97
N TYR A 280 -7.61 21.60 -8.27
CA TYR A 280 -6.20 21.95 -8.34
C TYR A 280 -5.56 21.72 -6.98
N THR A 281 -4.41 21.05 -6.94
CA THR A 281 -3.64 20.84 -5.69
C THR A 281 -2.26 21.49 -5.81
N GLU A 282 -1.95 22.35 -4.85
CA GLU A 282 -0.63 22.94 -4.61
C GLU A 282 0.01 22.22 -3.43
N PRO A 283 0.98 21.30 -3.65
CA PRO A 283 1.64 20.61 -2.56
C PRO A 283 2.59 21.55 -1.81
N TRP A 284 2.74 21.32 -0.51
CA TRP A 284 3.65 22.08 0.36
C TRP A 284 3.48 23.61 0.23
N LEU A 285 2.27 24.09 0.34
CA LEU A 285 1.93 25.52 0.24
C LEU A 285 2.97 26.38 0.97
N LEU A 286 3.59 27.32 0.24
CA LEU A 286 4.63 28.22 0.75
C LEU A 286 5.79 27.50 1.47
N GLY A 287 6.04 26.23 1.12
CA GLY A 287 7.11 25.44 1.73
C GLY A 287 6.75 24.79 3.06
N THR A 288 5.50 24.86 3.50
CA THR A 288 4.99 24.22 4.73
C THR A 288 4.69 22.72 4.52
N ASN A 289 4.14 22.07 5.53
CA ASN A 289 3.60 20.69 5.48
C ASN A 289 2.13 20.63 5.08
N ILE A 290 1.61 21.68 4.45
CA ILE A 290 0.21 21.82 4.08
C ILE A 290 0.10 21.70 2.56
N ASP A 291 -0.72 20.78 2.09
CA ASP A 291 -1.15 20.72 0.71
C ASP A 291 -2.46 21.49 0.58
N ALA A 292 -2.51 22.50 -0.30
CA ALA A 292 -3.71 23.28 -0.54
C ALA A 292 -4.45 22.76 -1.76
N ARG A 293 -5.77 22.60 -1.64
CA ARG A 293 -6.64 22.18 -2.75
C ARG A 293 -7.72 23.23 -2.99
N LEU A 294 -7.88 23.61 -4.24
CA LEU A 294 -9.01 24.39 -4.75
C LEU A 294 -9.92 23.45 -5.52
N GLY A 295 -11.19 23.41 -5.18
CA GLY A 295 -12.21 22.60 -5.83
C GLY A 295 -13.34 23.45 -6.42
N VAL A 296 -13.88 23.01 -7.55
CA VAL A 296 -15.11 23.53 -8.16
C VAL A 296 -15.96 22.34 -8.54
N GLN A 297 -17.20 22.28 -8.05
CA GLN A 297 -18.16 21.25 -8.39
C GLN A 297 -19.41 21.92 -8.95
N HIS A 298 -19.91 21.42 -10.08
CA HIS A 298 -21.17 21.87 -10.66
C HIS A 298 -22.04 20.65 -10.96
N ARG A 299 -23.25 20.64 -10.40
CA ARG A 299 -24.21 19.55 -10.55
C ARG A 299 -25.52 20.10 -11.12
N VAL A 300 -26.05 19.42 -12.13
CA VAL A 300 -27.39 19.69 -12.67
C VAL A 300 -28.23 18.44 -12.53
N ARG A 301 -29.47 18.61 -12.09
CA ARG A 301 -30.46 17.55 -11.91
C ARG A 301 -31.76 17.93 -12.57
N ASP A 302 -31.83 17.65 -13.86
CA ASP A 302 -32.99 17.95 -14.71
C ASP A 302 -33.51 19.38 -14.47
N THR A 303 -34.80 19.55 -14.26
CA THR A 303 -35.44 20.82 -13.89
C THR A 303 -35.50 21.04 -12.36
N SER A 304 -34.97 20.09 -11.55
CA SER A 304 -35.07 20.15 -10.11
C SER A 304 -34.15 21.19 -9.48
N TYR A 305 -32.89 21.22 -9.87
CA TYR A 305 -31.92 22.20 -9.38
C TYR A 305 -30.60 22.19 -10.16
N ALA A 306 -29.83 23.26 -10.02
CA ALA A 306 -28.42 23.29 -10.35
C ALA A 306 -27.65 23.84 -9.15
N ALA A 307 -26.58 23.14 -8.73
CA ALA A 307 -25.74 23.51 -7.60
C ALA A 307 -24.28 23.67 -8.01
N THR A 308 -23.67 24.78 -7.59
CA THR A 308 -22.25 25.07 -7.84
C THR A 308 -21.56 25.26 -6.48
N ASN A 309 -20.56 24.45 -6.16
CA ASN A 309 -19.75 24.58 -4.97
C ASN A 309 -18.32 24.95 -5.33
N LEU A 310 -17.78 25.98 -4.67
CA LEU A 310 -16.38 26.39 -4.70
C LEU A 310 -15.79 26.09 -3.32
N ASP A 311 -14.74 25.29 -3.26
CA ASP A 311 -14.09 24.92 -1.99
C ASP A 311 -12.59 25.16 -2.00
N LEU A 312 -12.07 25.49 -0.82
CA LEU A 312 -10.65 25.57 -0.50
C LEU A 312 -10.37 24.67 0.70
N ALA A 313 -9.43 23.77 0.55
CA ALA A 313 -9.01 22.87 1.62
C ALA A 313 -7.49 22.94 1.85
N GLY A 314 -7.09 22.79 3.11
CA GLY A 314 -5.70 22.61 3.53
C GLY A 314 -5.54 21.24 4.19
N ARG A 315 -4.76 20.34 3.59
CA ARG A 315 -4.44 19.02 4.13
C ARG A 315 -3.11 19.05 4.85
N ILE A 316 -3.11 18.67 6.12
CA ILE A 316 -1.93 18.60 7.00
C ILE A 316 -1.59 17.13 7.22
N LYS A 317 -0.40 16.71 6.83
CA LYS A 317 0.10 15.37 7.11
C LYS A 317 0.62 15.32 8.57
N VAL A 318 -0.15 14.69 9.46
CA VAL A 318 0.20 14.53 10.88
C VAL A 318 1.17 13.36 11.05
N SER A 319 0.94 12.25 10.35
CA SER A 319 1.84 11.08 10.30
C SER A 319 1.74 10.40 8.94
N GLU A 320 2.44 9.30 8.73
CA GLU A 320 2.33 8.51 7.49
C GLU A 320 0.92 7.92 7.30
N LEU A 321 0.17 7.73 8.39
CA LEU A 321 -1.15 7.13 8.37
C LEU A 321 -2.28 8.13 8.62
N LEU A 322 -1.99 9.36 9.08
CA LEU A 322 -2.99 10.28 9.58
C LEU A 322 -2.89 11.65 8.91
N HIS A 323 -4.01 12.10 8.35
CA HIS A 323 -4.16 13.44 7.75
C HIS A 323 -5.28 14.21 8.44
N LEU A 324 -5.09 15.50 8.58
CA LEU A 324 -6.08 16.46 9.04
C LEU A 324 -6.40 17.42 7.89
N ASP A 325 -7.68 17.57 7.58
CA ASP A 325 -8.17 18.52 6.59
C ASP A 325 -8.91 19.66 7.27
N LEU A 326 -8.65 20.88 6.81
CA LEU A 326 -9.43 22.07 7.16
C LEU A 326 -9.96 22.63 5.86
N GLU A 327 -11.26 22.88 5.78
CA GLU A 327 -11.92 23.27 4.56
C GLU A 327 -12.94 24.40 4.74
N THR A 328 -13.15 25.16 3.70
CA THR A 328 -14.20 26.16 3.61
C THR A 328 -14.72 26.24 2.20
N GLY A 329 -15.95 26.64 2.01
CA GLY A 329 -16.52 26.74 0.68
C GLY A 329 -17.76 27.60 0.64
N TYR A 330 -18.16 27.84 -0.60
CA TYR A 330 -19.34 28.61 -0.96
C TYR A 330 -20.15 27.84 -2.01
N GLU A 331 -21.40 27.56 -1.68
CA GLU A 331 -22.33 26.82 -2.54
C GLU A 331 -23.44 27.77 -3.04
N LEU A 332 -23.70 27.73 -4.33
CA LEU A 332 -24.76 28.44 -5.00
C LEU A 332 -25.74 27.43 -5.56
N ASP A 333 -26.98 27.49 -5.09
CA ASP A 333 -28.08 26.63 -5.52
C ASP A 333 -29.06 27.46 -6.36
N ALA A 334 -29.21 27.14 -7.63
CA ALA A 334 -30.16 27.77 -8.50
C ALA A 334 -31.55 27.12 -8.34
N ALA A 335 -32.58 27.97 -8.32
CA ALA A 335 -33.95 27.53 -8.21
C ALA A 335 -34.32 26.55 -9.34
N GLY A 336 -35.03 25.50 -8.95
CA GLY A 336 -35.71 24.58 -9.84
C GLY A 336 -37.20 24.57 -9.56
N THR A 337 -37.87 23.51 -10.01
CA THR A 337 -39.32 23.34 -9.80
C THR A 337 -39.70 23.07 -8.35
N THR A 338 -38.78 22.55 -7.54
CA THR A 338 -39.04 22.06 -6.20
C THR A 338 -38.28 22.79 -5.09
N SER A 339 -37.28 23.57 -5.43
CA SER A 339 -36.38 24.20 -4.45
C SER A 339 -36.09 25.67 -4.81
N PRO A 340 -36.04 26.58 -3.83
CA PRO A 340 -35.67 27.99 -4.05
C PRO A 340 -34.18 28.14 -4.31
N SER A 341 -33.78 29.26 -4.91
CA SER A 341 -32.35 29.65 -4.96
C SER A 341 -31.83 29.95 -3.57
N ALA A 342 -30.59 29.55 -3.34
CA ALA A 342 -29.90 29.76 -2.07
C ALA A 342 -28.39 29.96 -2.27
N SER A 343 -27.76 30.59 -1.28
CA SER A 343 -26.33 30.65 -1.18
C SER A 343 -25.90 30.16 0.22
N THR A 344 -24.92 29.30 0.28
CA THR A 344 -24.45 28.70 1.53
C THR A 344 -22.95 28.90 1.69
N TRP A 345 -22.56 29.58 2.75
CA TRP A 345 -21.17 29.61 3.17
C TRP A 345 -20.94 28.56 4.25
N TRP A 346 -19.89 27.76 4.12
CA TRP A 346 -19.60 26.68 5.08
C TRP A 346 -18.11 26.58 5.43
N VAL A 347 -17.83 26.04 6.61
CA VAL A 347 -16.51 25.63 7.09
C VAL A 347 -16.56 24.18 7.53
N GLY A 348 -15.44 23.50 7.43
CA GLY A 348 -15.39 22.09 7.75
C GLY A 348 -14.01 21.64 8.22
N SER A 349 -14.00 20.44 8.77
CA SER A 349 -12.79 19.72 9.12
C SER A 349 -12.94 18.25 8.79
N GLY A 350 -11.82 17.62 8.43
CA GLY A 350 -11.72 16.20 8.14
C GLY A 350 -10.59 15.54 8.90
N LEU A 351 -10.76 14.28 9.24
CA LEU A 351 -9.73 13.41 9.76
C LEU A 351 -9.71 12.13 8.95
N GLU A 352 -8.55 11.77 8.41
CA GLU A 352 -8.38 10.61 7.55
C GLU A 352 -7.23 9.75 8.07
N ALA A 353 -7.49 8.46 8.25
CA ALA A 353 -6.49 7.46 8.62
C ALA A 353 -6.49 6.31 7.61
N ASP A 354 -5.34 5.98 7.03
CA ASP A 354 -5.19 4.93 6.05
C ASP A 354 -3.96 4.06 6.34
N SER A 355 -4.20 2.76 6.55
CA SER A 355 -3.17 1.74 6.79
C SER A 355 -3.18 0.61 5.76
N ARG A 356 -3.89 0.79 4.65
CA ARG A 356 -3.97 -0.20 3.57
C ARG A 356 -2.62 -0.37 2.89
N ASP A 357 -2.28 -1.60 2.57
CA ASP A 357 -0.98 -1.96 1.99
C ASP A 357 -0.84 -1.67 0.49
N ASN A 358 -1.95 -1.71 -0.25
CA ASN A 358 -1.98 -1.44 -1.69
C ASN A 358 -3.33 -0.83 -2.07
N LEU A 359 -3.36 0.46 -2.39
CA LEU A 359 -4.61 1.19 -2.66
C LEU A 359 -5.47 0.58 -3.79
N PRO A 360 -4.93 0.22 -4.97
CA PRO A 360 -5.74 -0.35 -6.05
C PRO A 360 -6.38 -1.70 -5.70
N ASN A 361 -5.71 -2.52 -4.90
CA ASN A 361 -6.16 -3.87 -4.56
C ASN A 361 -5.62 -4.32 -3.19
N PRO A 362 -6.11 -3.70 -2.09
CA PRO A 362 -5.56 -3.95 -0.77
C PRO A 362 -5.75 -5.40 -0.34
N THR A 363 -4.70 -5.98 0.27
CA THR A 363 -4.72 -7.33 0.82
C THR A 363 -5.01 -7.34 2.31
N ARG A 364 -4.70 -6.23 3.01
CA ARG A 364 -4.92 -6.01 4.44
C ARG A 364 -4.90 -4.52 4.77
N GLY A 365 -5.36 -4.19 5.97
CA GLY A 365 -5.34 -2.84 6.50
C GLY A 365 -6.74 -2.25 6.64
N ALA A 366 -6.80 -0.99 7.03
CA ALA A 366 -8.04 -0.26 7.25
C ALA A 366 -7.93 1.19 6.78
N TYR A 367 -9.06 1.75 6.44
CA TYR A 367 -9.24 3.17 6.15
C TYR A 367 -10.38 3.72 7.00
N ALA A 368 -10.25 4.92 7.50
CA ALA A 368 -11.33 5.66 8.14
C ALA A 368 -11.22 7.15 7.81
N GLY A 369 -12.29 7.73 7.32
CA GLY A 369 -12.43 9.15 7.03
C GLY A 369 -13.66 9.72 7.72
N LEU A 370 -13.51 10.82 8.45
CA LEU A 370 -14.60 11.60 9.06
C LEU A 370 -14.51 13.03 8.56
N THR A 371 -15.58 13.56 7.99
CA THR A 371 -15.68 14.96 7.58
C THR A 371 -16.90 15.59 8.23
N THR A 372 -16.73 16.78 8.76
CA THR A 372 -17.81 17.60 9.32
C THR A 372 -17.81 18.97 8.67
N ARG A 373 -19.00 19.47 8.34
CA ARG A 373 -19.19 20.82 7.77
C ARG A 373 -20.33 21.52 8.47
N VAL A 374 -20.15 22.81 8.76
CA VAL A 374 -21.21 23.69 9.30
C VAL A 374 -21.33 24.89 8.38
N GLY A 375 -22.53 25.18 7.95
CA GLY A 375 -22.81 26.26 7.01
C GLY A 375 -23.98 27.13 7.43
N SER A 376 -23.95 28.37 6.90
CA SER A 376 -25.05 29.33 6.99
C SER A 376 -25.57 29.56 5.58
N ARG A 377 -26.82 29.19 5.36
CA ARG A 377 -27.55 29.37 4.09
C ARG A 377 -28.38 30.64 4.15
N SER A 378 -28.43 31.37 3.07
CA SER A 378 -29.35 32.48 2.82
C SER A 378 -30.27 32.10 1.65
N LEU A 379 -31.58 32.17 1.84
CA LEU A 379 -32.58 31.96 0.79
C LEU A 379 -32.80 33.28 0.05
N ASP A 380 -32.63 33.28 -1.28
CA ASP A 380 -32.73 34.50 -2.08
C ASP A 380 -34.15 35.09 -2.09
N SER A 381 -35.19 34.24 -2.03
CA SER A 381 -36.59 34.67 -2.08
C SER A 381 -37.06 35.37 -0.80
N THR A 382 -36.50 35.07 0.33
CA THR A 382 -36.97 35.57 1.65
C THR A 382 -35.91 36.29 2.44
N GLY A 383 -34.62 36.12 2.08
CA GLY A 383 -33.48 36.55 2.89
C GLY A 383 -33.33 35.75 4.22
N ALA A 384 -34.12 34.71 4.40
CA ALA A 384 -34.06 33.88 5.63
C ALA A 384 -32.73 33.19 5.73
N ARG A 385 -32.16 33.19 6.93
CA ARG A 385 -30.91 32.48 7.24
C ARG A 385 -31.22 31.16 7.93
N GLN A 386 -30.53 30.12 7.49
CA GLN A 386 -30.66 28.75 7.98
C GLN A 386 -29.28 28.21 8.36
N THR A 387 -29.21 27.39 9.39
CA THR A 387 -27.97 26.72 9.78
C THR A 387 -28.04 25.24 9.42
N LEU A 388 -27.00 24.76 8.75
CA LEU A 388 -26.86 23.38 8.30
C LEU A 388 -25.58 22.78 8.89
N ALA A 389 -25.66 21.56 9.39
CA ALA A 389 -24.48 20.78 9.71
C ALA A 389 -24.51 19.45 8.93
N ARG A 390 -23.41 19.12 8.30
CA ARG A 390 -23.24 17.85 7.56
C ARG A 390 -22.15 17.02 8.21
N GLY A 391 -22.39 15.71 8.39
CA GLY A 391 -21.43 14.75 8.89
C GLY A 391 -21.31 13.59 7.90
N LEU A 392 -20.09 13.25 7.50
CA LEU A 392 -19.76 12.16 6.60
C LEU A 392 -18.74 11.26 7.26
N PHE A 393 -19.00 9.96 7.25
CA PHE A 393 -18.03 8.95 7.67
C PHE A 393 -17.90 7.88 6.59
N ASP A 394 -16.68 7.49 6.30
CA ASP A 394 -16.33 6.40 5.39
C ASP A 394 -15.30 5.51 6.08
N GLY A 395 -15.60 4.24 6.21
CA GLY A 395 -14.73 3.24 6.80
C GLY A 395 -14.58 2.03 5.89
N LEU A 396 -13.41 1.42 5.88
CA LEU A 396 -13.14 0.19 5.14
C LEU A 396 -12.13 -0.65 5.90
N VAL A 397 -12.40 -1.95 6.03
CA VAL A 397 -11.48 -2.91 6.64
C VAL A 397 -11.26 -4.06 5.68
N VAL A 398 -10.00 -4.45 5.50
CA VAL A 398 -9.60 -5.58 4.65
C VAL A 398 -8.98 -6.65 5.54
N ILE A 399 -9.63 -7.80 5.61
CA ILE A 399 -9.27 -8.94 6.47
C ILE A 399 -8.73 -10.06 5.57
N PRO A 400 -7.44 -10.39 5.64
CA PRO A 400 -6.89 -11.51 4.88
C PRO A 400 -7.44 -12.83 5.40
N LEU A 401 -8.02 -13.66 4.52
CA LEU A 401 -8.52 -14.99 4.83
C LEU A 401 -7.57 -16.08 4.33
N ALA A 402 -6.97 -15.88 3.16
CA ALA A 402 -5.98 -16.76 2.55
C ALA A 402 -5.03 -15.95 1.67
N ARG A 403 -4.01 -16.59 1.08
CA ARG A 403 -2.97 -15.92 0.29
C ARG A 403 -3.52 -15.02 -0.83
N GLN A 404 -4.63 -15.40 -1.45
CA GLN A 404 -5.27 -14.67 -2.55
C GLN A 404 -6.72 -14.29 -2.26
N THR A 405 -7.17 -14.42 -1.01
CA THR A 405 -8.57 -14.19 -0.64
C THR A 405 -8.64 -13.29 0.57
N ASN A 406 -9.46 -12.25 0.49
CA ASN A 406 -9.77 -11.39 1.63
C ASN A 406 -11.28 -11.09 1.72
N LEU A 407 -11.71 -10.73 2.91
CA LEU A 407 -13.02 -10.15 3.17
C LEU A 407 -12.82 -8.64 3.32
N THR A 408 -13.53 -7.87 2.52
CA THR A 408 -13.53 -6.41 2.60
C THR A 408 -14.90 -5.95 3.08
N LEU A 409 -14.91 -5.14 4.14
CA LEU A 409 -16.11 -4.55 4.71
C LEU A 409 -15.99 -3.03 4.64
N GLY A 410 -16.94 -2.39 3.96
CA GLY A 410 -17.09 -0.94 3.92
C GLY A 410 -18.29 -0.50 4.74
N GLY A 411 -18.16 0.57 5.51
CA GLY A 411 -19.24 1.16 6.27
C GLY A 411 -19.27 2.67 6.10
N HIS A 412 -20.43 3.23 5.82
CA HIS A 412 -20.57 4.63 5.45
C HIS A 412 -21.76 5.27 6.17
N LEU A 413 -21.59 6.52 6.60
CA LEU A 413 -22.63 7.32 7.23
C LEU A 413 -22.73 8.67 6.55
N ARG A 414 -23.95 9.13 6.36
CA ARG A 414 -24.24 10.49 5.87
C ARG A 414 -25.31 11.10 6.73
N GLY A 415 -25.12 12.32 7.19
CA GLY A 415 -26.08 13.01 8.02
C GLY A 415 -26.15 14.49 7.72
N LEU A 416 -27.33 14.99 7.48
CA LEU A 416 -27.68 16.40 7.47
C LEU A 416 -28.47 16.73 8.73
N PHE A 417 -28.03 17.75 9.45
CA PHE A 417 -28.61 18.21 10.70
C PHE A 417 -29.00 19.69 10.54
N THR A 418 -30.27 19.95 10.60
CA THR A 418 -30.87 21.29 10.56
C THR A 418 -32.23 21.24 11.24
N SER A 419 -32.67 22.36 11.78
CA SER A 419 -34.05 22.56 12.26
C SER A 419 -34.94 23.16 11.16
N ASP A 420 -34.33 23.53 10.03
CA ASP A 420 -34.97 24.22 8.93
C ASP A 420 -35.45 23.27 7.82
N THR A 421 -36.01 23.82 6.77
CA THR A 421 -36.46 23.04 5.61
C THR A 421 -35.27 22.46 4.85
N VAL A 422 -35.33 21.18 4.51
CA VAL A 422 -34.39 20.46 3.66
C VAL A 422 -34.89 20.52 2.22
N TYR A 423 -34.02 20.84 1.28
CA TYR A 423 -34.33 20.92 -0.14
C TYR A 423 -33.64 19.79 -0.93
N ASP A 424 -34.02 19.57 -2.18
CA ASP A 424 -33.49 18.47 -3.01
C ASP A 424 -31.96 18.52 -3.16
N TYR A 425 -31.40 19.72 -3.28
CA TYR A 425 -29.93 19.91 -3.37
C TYR A 425 -29.17 19.60 -2.09
N ASP A 426 -29.87 19.48 -0.95
CA ASP A 426 -29.28 19.10 0.34
C ASP A 426 -29.10 17.60 0.50
N LEU A 427 -29.89 16.81 -0.22
CA LEU A 427 -29.97 15.38 -0.05
C LEU A 427 -28.71 14.68 -0.55
N PHE A 428 -28.32 13.64 0.16
CA PHE A 428 -27.31 12.71 -0.32
C PHE A 428 -27.94 11.74 -1.31
N GLU A 429 -27.30 11.56 -2.45
CA GLU A 429 -27.67 10.61 -3.47
C GLU A 429 -26.91 9.29 -3.27
N LEU A 430 -27.64 8.18 -3.25
CA LEU A 430 -27.10 6.82 -3.12
C LEU A 430 -27.64 5.95 -4.28
N GLY A 431 -26.98 4.84 -4.51
CA GLY A 431 -27.17 3.94 -5.65
C GLY A 431 -25.94 3.98 -6.56
N GLY A 432 -25.83 3.03 -7.47
CA GLY A 432 -24.72 2.97 -8.40
C GLY A 432 -23.48 2.23 -7.88
N ALA A 433 -22.41 2.33 -8.65
CA ALA A 433 -21.16 1.57 -8.43
C ALA A 433 -20.45 1.92 -7.12
N ASN A 434 -20.63 3.13 -6.60
CA ASN A 434 -19.85 3.69 -5.49
C ASN A 434 -20.59 3.68 -4.14
N SER A 435 -21.83 3.17 -4.09
CA SER A 435 -22.61 3.11 -2.85
C SER A 435 -23.36 1.78 -2.71
N VAL A 436 -24.59 1.68 -3.23
CA VAL A 436 -25.44 0.48 -3.14
C VAL A 436 -25.70 -0.05 -4.55
N ARG A 437 -24.95 -1.05 -4.95
CA ARG A 437 -25.07 -1.69 -6.27
C ARG A 437 -26.41 -2.42 -6.39
N GLY A 438 -26.96 -2.45 -7.60
CA GLY A 438 -28.31 -2.98 -7.84
C GLY A 438 -29.39 -1.88 -7.91
N TYR A 439 -29.10 -0.67 -7.43
CA TYR A 439 -29.89 0.54 -7.63
C TYR A 439 -29.23 1.44 -8.67
N ARG A 440 -30.01 2.24 -9.41
CA ARG A 440 -29.44 3.19 -10.38
C ARG A 440 -28.64 4.27 -9.65
N GLU A 441 -27.75 4.94 -10.37
CA GLU A 441 -27.00 6.08 -9.84
C GLU A 441 -27.97 7.17 -9.36
N GLY A 442 -27.87 7.55 -8.07
CA GLY A 442 -28.76 8.55 -7.45
C GLY A 442 -30.22 8.14 -7.28
N GLU A 443 -30.58 6.84 -7.43
CA GLU A 443 -31.96 6.38 -7.27
C GLU A 443 -32.49 6.57 -5.85
N LEU A 444 -31.63 6.51 -4.87
CA LEU A 444 -31.97 6.65 -3.46
C LEU A 444 -31.46 7.99 -2.96
N THR A 445 -32.35 8.83 -2.43
CA THR A 445 -32.02 10.12 -1.84
C THR A 445 -32.33 10.15 -0.37
N THR A 446 -31.50 10.79 0.43
CA THR A 446 -31.69 10.83 1.88
C THR A 446 -31.02 12.03 2.53
N ALA A 447 -31.63 12.56 3.60
CA ALA A 447 -30.97 13.50 4.48
C ALA A 447 -30.08 12.78 5.53
N ARG A 448 -30.43 11.55 5.90
CA ARG A 448 -29.66 10.73 6.86
C ARG A 448 -29.72 9.27 6.44
N GLY A 449 -28.54 8.66 6.32
CA GLY A 449 -28.46 7.28 5.93
C GLY A 449 -27.12 6.65 6.27
N ALA A 450 -27.14 5.33 6.28
CA ALA A 450 -25.96 4.51 6.42
C ALA A 450 -25.99 3.40 5.37
N TRP A 451 -24.84 2.96 4.91
CA TRP A 451 -24.78 1.74 4.10
C TRP A 451 -23.53 0.94 4.38
N LEU A 452 -23.62 -0.34 4.11
CA LEU A 452 -22.57 -1.32 4.28
C LEU A 452 -22.32 -2.02 2.94
N ASN A 453 -21.06 -2.22 2.61
CA ASN A 453 -20.60 -3.03 1.50
C ASN A 453 -19.77 -4.20 2.04
N ALA A 454 -20.10 -5.42 1.66
CA ALA A 454 -19.34 -6.61 2.01
C ALA A 454 -18.91 -7.35 0.74
N GLU A 455 -17.62 -7.61 0.59
CA GLU A 455 -17.06 -8.26 -0.59
C GLU A 455 -16.13 -9.40 -0.18
N LEU A 456 -16.34 -10.59 -0.73
CA LEU A 456 -15.38 -11.67 -0.63
C LEU A 456 -14.51 -11.66 -1.90
N ARG A 457 -13.31 -11.10 -1.80
CA ARG A 457 -12.44 -10.85 -2.93
C ARG A 457 -11.48 -12.02 -3.18
N TYR A 458 -11.41 -12.48 -4.41
CA TYR A 458 -10.33 -13.34 -4.91
C TYR A 458 -9.40 -12.52 -5.78
N LEU A 459 -8.14 -12.40 -5.34
CA LEU A 459 -7.13 -11.56 -5.97
C LEU A 459 -6.42 -12.35 -7.08
N VAL A 460 -6.59 -11.92 -8.32
CA VAL A 460 -5.95 -12.54 -9.49
C VAL A 460 -4.55 -11.95 -9.74
N GLY A 461 -4.27 -10.78 -9.18
CA GLY A 461 -2.99 -10.08 -9.31
C GLY A 461 -2.97 -8.78 -8.52
N PRO A 462 -1.96 -7.92 -8.74
CA PRO A 462 -1.81 -6.67 -7.99
C PRO A 462 -2.99 -5.71 -8.15
N ILE A 463 -3.73 -5.79 -9.24
CA ILE A 463 -4.80 -4.86 -9.60
C ILE A 463 -6.11 -5.61 -9.90
N ALA A 464 -6.04 -6.88 -10.34
CA ALA A 464 -7.21 -7.63 -10.78
C ALA A 464 -7.84 -8.45 -9.64
N ARG A 465 -9.19 -8.45 -9.57
CA ARG A 465 -9.97 -9.24 -8.61
C ARG A 465 -11.34 -9.58 -9.12
N VAL A 466 -11.90 -10.69 -8.62
CA VAL A 466 -13.30 -11.08 -8.78
C VAL A 466 -13.91 -11.24 -7.40
N TYR A 467 -15.19 -10.92 -7.25
CA TYR A 467 -15.83 -10.96 -5.94
C TYR A 467 -17.35 -11.05 -6.04
N PRO A 468 -18.01 -11.91 -5.26
CA PRO A 468 -19.38 -11.71 -4.83
C PRO A 468 -19.45 -10.57 -3.82
N PHE A 469 -20.60 -9.88 -3.80
CA PHE A 469 -20.83 -8.79 -2.85
C PHE A 469 -22.26 -8.81 -2.30
N PHE A 470 -22.39 -8.18 -1.15
CA PHE A 470 -23.65 -7.82 -0.53
C PHE A 470 -23.58 -6.36 -0.07
N ASP A 471 -24.53 -5.55 -0.52
CA ASP A 471 -24.68 -4.15 -0.14
C ASP A 471 -26.01 -3.97 0.59
N CYS A 472 -26.05 -3.10 1.59
CA CYS A 472 -27.27 -2.79 2.30
C CYS A 472 -27.26 -1.35 2.78
N ALA A 473 -28.24 -0.54 2.33
CA ALA A 473 -28.45 0.78 2.90
C ALA A 473 -29.66 0.79 3.84
N ILE A 474 -29.56 1.65 4.84
CA ILE A 474 -30.67 2.09 5.69
C ILE A 474 -30.75 3.61 5.56
N ILE A 475 -31.82 4.10 5.01
CA ILE A 475 -32.00 5.52 4.71
C ILE A 475 -33.32 6.05 5.29
N GLN A 476 -33.28 7.32 5.67
CA GLN A 476 -34.47 8.08 5.97
C GLN A 476 -35.05 8.59 4.66
N GLU A 477 -36.19 8.07 4.23
CA GLU A 477 -36.87 8.59 3.04
C GLU A 477 -37.37 10.02 3.29
N PRO A 478 -37.11 10.94 2.36
CA PRO A 478 -37.64 12.29 2.47
C PRO A 478 -39.17 12.25 2.30
N SER A 479 -39.91 12.79 3.26
CA SER A 479 -41.36 13.01 3.10
C SER A 479 -41.60 14.22 2.18
N ILE A 480 -42.72 14.20 1.42
CA ILE A 480 -43.10 15.21 0.41
C ILE A 480 -43.18 16.66 0.96
N ALA A 481 -43.09 16.86 2.23
CA ALA A 481 -43.05 18.17 2.89
C ALA A 481 -41.84 18.32 3.82
N TYR A 482 -40.70 17.87 3.42
CA TYR A 482 -39.34 18.03 4.04
C TYR A 482 -39.26 18.61 5.48
N ARG A 483 -40.30 18.50 6.27
CA ARG A 483 -40.22 18.55 7.71
C ARG A 483 -39.81 17.16 8.15
N LEU A 484 -38.81 17.05 8.98
CA LEU A 484 -38.33 15.83 9.61
C LEU A 484 -39.44 15.18 10.47
N SER A 485 -40.51 14.77 9.85
CA SER A 485 -41.69 14.10 10.44
C SER A 485 -41.47 12.62 10.47
N PRO A 486 -42.16 11.88 11.34
CA PRO A 486 -41.59 10.81 12.14
C PRO A 486 -40.69 9.90 11.32
N ILE A 487 -39.47 9.72 11.82
CA ILE A 487 -38.33 9.08 11.18
C ILE A 487 -38.69 7.63 10.79
N ALA A 488 -39.10 7.40 9.55
CA ALA A 488 -39.15 6.08 8.98
C ALA A 488 -37.86 5.77 8.25
N TYR A 489 -37.19 4.71 8.66
CA TYR A 489 -36.01 4.19 7.98
C TYR A 489 -36.37 2.98 7.15
N HIS A 490 -35.92 2.95 5.90
CA HIS A 490 -36.15 1.87 4.97
C HIS A 490 -34.85 1.18 4.59
N TRP A 491 -34.93 -0.15 4.48
CA TRP A 491 -33.80 -0.99 4.11
C TRP A 491 -33.76 -1.21 2.60
N HIS A 492 -32.57 -1.07 2.02
CA HIS A 492 -32.32 -1.25 0.59
C HIS A 492 -31.18 -2.25 0.39
N PRO A 493 -31.41 -3.55 0.62
CA PRO A 493 -30.41 -4.58 0.40
C PRO A 493 -30.27 -4.93 -1.08
N ALA A 494 -29.04 -5.32 -1.48
CA ALA A 494 -28.73 -5.84 -2.79
C ALA A 494 -27.56 -6.84 -2.72
N TYR A 495 -27.46 -7.72 -3.70
CA TYR A 495 -26.34 -8.65 -3.83
C TYR A 495 -25.90 -8.75 -5.28
N GLY A 496 -24.73 -9.31 -5.50
CA GLY A 496 -24.25 -9.44 -6.86
C GLY A 496 -22.83 -9.99 -6.95
N ALA A 497 -22.25 -9.80 -8.13
CA ALA A 497 -20.88 -10.15 -8.39
C ALA A 497 -20.18 -9.05 -9.18
N GLY A 498 -18.88 -8.89 -8.95
CA GLY A 498 -18.07 -7.89 -9.61
C GLY A 498 -16.73 -8.41 -10.07
N LEU A 499 -16.18 -7.69 -11.03
CA LEU A 499 -14.86 -7.91 -11.61
C LEU A 499 -14.12 -6.57 -11.69
N ARG A 500 -12.85 -6.57 -11.30
CA ARG A 500 -11.92 -5.46 -11.55
C ARG A 500 -10.74 -5.97 -12.36
N VAL A 501 -10.36 -5.24 -13.38
CA VAL A 501 -9.23 -5.58 -14.26
C VAL A 501 -8.36 -4.35 -14.43
N GLY A 502 -7.08 -4.49 -14.09
CA GLY A 502 -6.11 -3.42 -14.30
C GLY A 502 -5.69 -3.31 -15.76
N SER A 503 -5.60 -2.09 -16.23
CA SER A 503 -5.05 -1.75 -17.55
C SER A 503 -4.07 -0.57 -17.42
N ARG A 504 -3.44 -0.20 -18.53
CA ARG A 504 -2.61 1.02 -18.60
C ARG A 504 -3.42 2.32 -18.43
N LEU A 505 -4.73 2.24 -18.56
CA LEU A 505 -5.64 3.39 -18.45
C LEU A 505 -6.27 3.52 -17.05
N GLY A 506 -6.07 2.52 -16.18
CA GLY A 506 -6.69 2.45 -14.86
C GLY A 506 -7.32 1.09 -14.59
N VAL A 507 -8.11 1.02 -13.54
CA VAL A 507 -8.83 -0.19 -13.12
C VAL A 507 -10.26 -0.13 -13.67
N PHE A 508 -10.57 -0.98 -14.62
CA PHE A 508 -11.94 -1.17 -15.12
C PHE A 508 -12.71 -2.05 -14.16
N GLY A 509 -13.91 -1.61 -13.82
CA GLY A 509 -14.84 -2.33 -12.97
C GLY A 509 -16.14 -2.63 -13.69
N LEU A 510 -16.64 -3.85 -13.50
CA LEU A 510 -17.95 -4.29 -13.93
C LEU A 510 -18.63 -4.98 -12.75
N ASP A 511 -19.76 -4.46 -12.33
CA ASP A 511 -20.57 -5.05 -11.26
C ASP A 511 -21.98 -5.35 -11.78
N TYR A 512 -22.50 -6.53 -11.46
CA TYR A 512 -23.88 -6.88 -11.67
C TYR A 512 -24.58 -6.99 -10.32
N GLY A 513 -25.48 -6.05 -10.01
CA GLY A 513 -26.16 -5.95 -8.74
C GLY A 513 -27.66 -6.18 -8.88
N ILE A 514 -28.25 -6.91 -7.94
CA ILE A 514 -29.66 -7.30 -7.89
C ILE A 514 -30.24 -6.77 -6.58
N PRO A 515 -31.22 -5.85 -6.62
CA PRO A 515 -31.86 -5.36 -5.41
C PRO A 515 -32.77 -6.45 -4.82
N ILE A 516 -32.79 -6.60 -3.50
CA ILE A 516 -33.65 -7.54 -2.78
C ILE A 516 -34.94 -6.82 -2.41
N ARG A 517 -35.97 -6.96 -3.23
CA ARG A 517 -37.33 -6.44 -2.98
C ARG A 517 -38.39 -7.44 -3.49
N ALA A 518 -39.61 -7.30 -2.99
CA ALA A 518 -40.71 -8.17 -3.44
C ALA A 518 -40.86 -8.09 -4.97
N GLY A 519 -40.85 -9.24 -5.64
CA GLY A 519 -40.93 -9.34 -7.10
C GLY A 519 -39.59 -9.08 -7.85
N SER A 520 -38.44 -9.00 -7.17
CA SER A 520 -37.15 -8.89 -7.85
C SER A 520 -36.87 -10.16 -8.65
N ASN A 521 -36.54 -9.98 -9.93
CA ASN A 521 -36.08 -11.05 -10.81
C ASN A 521 -34.55 -10.89 -10.98
N PRO A 522 -33.75 -11.94 -10.77
CA PRO A 522 -32.30 -11.90 -10.99
C PRO A 522 -31.90 -11.41 -12.38
N LEU A 523 -32.73 -11.60 -13.41
CA LEU A 523 -32.48 -11.11 -14.76
C LEU A 523 -32.65 -9.58 -14.93
N ASN A 524 -33.28 -8.91 -13.95
CA ASN A 524 -33.51 -7.46 -13.95
C ASN A 524 -32.47 -6.68 -13.11
N GLY A 525 -31.33 -7.31 -12.81
CA GLY A 525 -30.20 -6.66 -12.13
C GLY A 525 -29.66 -5.46 -12.91
N LYS A 526 -28.92 -4.61 -12.23
CA LYS A 526 -28.26 -3.45 -12.81
C LYS A 526 -26.80 -3.75 -13.09
N VAL A 527 -26.35 -3.40 -14.27
CA VAL A 527 -24.94 -3.43 -14.63
C VAL A 527 -24.36 -2.06 -14.30
N HIS A 528 -23.33 -2.04 -13.48
CA HIS A 528 -22.55 -0.85 -13.16
C HIS A 528 -21.17 -0.96 -13.78
N PHE A 529 -20.81 0.02 -14.54
CA PHE A 529 -19.48 0.17 -15.10
C PHE A 529 -18.73 1.25 -14.31
N SER A 530 -17.50 0.98 -13.94
CA SER A 530 -16.64 1.96 -13.28
C SER A 530 -15.24 1.96 -13.88
N LEU A 531 -14.63 3.12 -13.94
CA LEU A 531 -13.23 3.29 -14.25
C LEU A 531 -12.59 4.04 -13.08
N GLN A 532 -11.76 3.36 -12.33
CA GLN A 532 -10.99 3.96 -11.25
C GLN A 532 -9.59 4.30 -11.77
N THR A 533 -9.26 5.56 -11.73
CA THR A 533 -7.90 6.05 -11.97
C THR A 533 -7.30 6.32 -10.59
N GLU A 534 -6.75 5.29 -9.95
CA GLU A 534 -6.07 5.44 -8.64
C GLU A 534 -4.57 5.66 -8.83
N PHE A 535 -4.05 6.58 -8.04
CA PHE A 535 -2.63 6.89 -7.87
C PHE A 535 -2.19 6.68 -6.44
#